data_1e8a9619da66aa0849aadd6b3acc0853
#
_entry.id   1e8a9619da66aa0849aadd6b3acc0853
#
_cell.length_a   1.000
_cell.length_b   1.000
_cell.length_c   1.000
_cell.angle_alpha   90.00
_cell.angle_beta   90.00
_cell.angle_gamma   90.00
#
_symmetry.space_group_name_H-M   'P 1'
#
loop_
_entity.id
_entity.type
_entity.pdbx_description
1 polymer ?
#
loop_
_entity_poly.entity_id
_entity_poly.type
_entity_poly.pdbx_seq_one_letter_code
_entity_poly.pdbx_strand_id
1 'polypeptide(L)'
;MKIDFSMFEKIGFNTVRSIEKSLLIFNCTFVSKKIFMSEDNGNVNNATPAIMQLKGKRMVFSSELKRNDKIAEAQFKKIIGGGKLVGRGLYKGMTEFDNESTVFIDTNHLPSVETAGSSAGYAIFRRIEIVPFNRRFDETERRIDLPDLLKSELVQKEILVWLIEGSAKYRKNRLTPTDDMQKVKYEYIQKENSVALFFECCVYQSGYDNDFVSSSLLYNSYLNYCKQNGLSDIGKATILQIGKSFNA
;
A
#
# COMPACT_ATOMS: atom_id res chain seq x y z
N MET A 1 19.33 -16.11 26.72
CA MET A 1 19.90 -15.59 25.49
C MET A 1 18.87 -14.58 24.96
N LYS A 2 19.15 -13.28 25.05
CA LYS A 2 18.28 -12.28 24.46
C LYS A 2 18.58 -12.25 22.96
N ILE A 3 17.58 -12.54 22.14
CA ILE A 3 17.70 -12.35 20.69
C ILE A 3 17.67 -10.85 20.45
N ASP A 4 18.73 -10.34 19.85
CA ASP A 4 18.80 -8.95 19.44
C ASP A 4 17.86 -8.75 18.23
N PHE A 5 16.74 -8.10 18.47
CA PHE A 5 15.73 -7.83 17.44
C PHE A 5 16.20 -6.87 16.35
N SER A 6 17.36 -6.22 16.50
CA SER A 6 18.02 -5.54 15.39
C SER A 6 18.34 -6.49 14.22
N MET A 7 18.36 -7.80 14.48
CA MET A 7 18.43 -8.81 13.42
C MET A 7 17.18 -8.80 12.53
N PHE A 8 16.01 -8.43 13.03
CA PHE A 8 14.77 -8.43 12.22
C PHE A 8 14.69 -7.23 11.28
N GLU A 9 15.38 -6.14 11.58
CA GLU A 9 15.63 -5.07 10.62
C GLU A 9 16.46 -5.54 9.42
N LYS A 10 17.16 -6.67 9.58
CA LYS A 10 18.02 -7.29 8.57
C LYS A 10 17.33 -8.35 7.73
N ILE A 11 16.07 -8.64 8.02
CA ILE A 11 15.36 -9.75 7.39
C ILE A 11 14.56 -9.21 6.20
N GLY A 12 15.05 -9.47 5.01
CA GLY A 12 14.27 -9.21 3.78
C GLY A 12 12.98 -10.07 3.74
N PHE A 13 11.99 -9.60 3.03
CA PHE A 13 10.62 -10.17 2.94
C PHE A 13 10.58 -11.66 2.54
N ASN A 14 11.59 -12.17 1.83
CA ASN A 14 11.71 -13.61 1.54
C ASN A 14 11.79 -14.48 2.80
N THR A 15 12.19 -13.89 3.91
CA THR A 15 12.24 -14.57 5.21
C THR A 15 10.86 -14.57 5.87
N VAL A 16 10.01 -13.56 5.61
CA VAL A 16 8.61 -13.57 6.02
C VAL A 16 7.88 -14.77 5.39
N ARG A 17 8.18 -15.14 4.15
CA ARG A 17 7.69 -16.39 3.52
C ARG A 17 8.12 -17.65 4.28
N SER A 18 9.28 -17.66 4.91
CA SER A 18 9.74 -18.80 5.73
C SER A 18 9.07 -18.84 7.10
N ILE A 19 8.73 -17.68 7.64
CA ILE A 19 7.94 -17.53 8.87
C ILE A 19 6.48 -17.96 8.64
N GLU A 20 6.02 -17.95 7.40
CA GLU A 20 4.65 -18.26 6.99
C GLU A 20 4.11 -19.58 7.49
N LYS A 21 4.90 -20.65 7.39
CA LYS A 21 4.49 -21.97 7.92
C LYS A 21 4.36 -21.98 9.44
N SER A 22 5.02 -21.04 10.11
CA SER A 22 4.96 -20.84 11.55
C SER A 22 3.84 -19.88 11.96
N LEU A 23 3.44 -18.98 11.05
CA LEU A 23 2.33 -18.03 11.23
C LEU A 23 0.95 -18.61 10.89
N LEU A 24 0.80 -19.92 10.71
CA LEU A 24 -0.49 -20.59 10.58
C LEU A 24 -1.49 -20.21 11.70
N ILE A 25 -0.97 -19.75 12.83
CA ILE A 25 -1.74 -19.18 13.94
C ILE A 25 -2.46 -17.89 13.53
N PHE A 26 -1.96 -17.13 12.54
CA PHE A 26 -2.49 -15.82 12.16
C PHE A 26 -3.48 -15.85 11.01
N ASN A 27 -3.91 -17.02 10.57
CA ASN A 27 -4.89 -17.16 9.50
C ASN A 27 -4.54 -16.30 8.26
N CYS A 28 -3.36 -16.52 7.71
CA CYS A 28 -2.83 -15.81 6.55
C CYS A 28 -3.13 -16.54 5.23
N THR A 29 -3.00 -15.81 4.11
CA THR A 29 -3.05 -16.36 2.76
C THR A 29 -2.18 -15.56 1.80
N PHE A 30 -1.78 -16.19 0.70
CA PHE A 30 -1.13 -15.54 -0.44
C PHE A 30 -2.11 -15.42 -1.59
N VAL A 31 -2.12 -14.23 -2.19
CA VAL A 31 -2.97 -13.95 -3.34
C VAL A 31 -2.14 -13.42 -4.51
N SER A 32 -2.62 -13.67 -5.71
CA SER A 32 -2.02 -13.08 -6.89
C SER A 32 -2.22 -11.56 -6.90
N LYS A 33 -1.20 -10.81 -7.29
CA LYS A 33 -1.28 -9.35 -7.48
C LYS A 33 -2.41 -8.92 -8.40
N LYS A 34 -2.85 -9.78 -9.30
CA LYS A 34 -3.97 -9.51 -10.22
C LYS A 34 -5.24 -9.09 -9.51
N ILE A 35 -5.42 -9.48 -8.23
CA ILE A 35 -6.57 -9.06 -7.43
C ILE A 35 -6.65 -7.55 -7.22
N PHE A 36 -5.50 -6.85 -7.29
CA PHE A 36 -5.39 -5.41 -7.12
C PHE A 36 -5.30 -4.64 -8.44
N MET A 37 -5.05 -5.34 -9.56
CA MET A 37 -4.65 -4.75 -10.83
C MET A 37 -5.73 -4.80 -11.89
N SER A 38 -6.68 -5.72 -11.82
CA SER A 38 -7.72 -5.84 -12.81
C SER A 38 -9.01 -5.26 -12.29
N GLU A 39 -9.57 -4.31 -13.02
CA GLU A 39 -11.02 -4.19 -13.07
C GLU A 39 -11.52 -5.52 -13.64
N ASP A 40 -12.18 -6.28 -12.79
CA ASP A 40 -12.89 -7.47 -13.26
C ASP A 40 -14.09 -6.97 -14.09
N ASN A 41 -13.82 -6.57 -15.34
CA ASN A 41 -14.85 -6.33 -16.36
C ASN A 41 -15.58 -7.64 -16.68
N GLY A 42 -15.37 -8.65 -15.83
CA GLY A 42 -15.98 -9.93 -15.89
C GLY A 42 -17.45 -9.87 -15.55
N ASN A 43 -18.20 -10.56 -16.35
CA ASN A 43 -19.58 -10.93 -16.10
C ASN A 43 -19.76 -11.24 -14.60
N VAL A 44 -20.72 -10.61 -13.95
CA VAL A 44 -21.03 -10.77 -12.50
C VAL A 44 -21.15 -12.24 -12.10
N ASN A 45 -21.39 -13.10 -13.09
CA ASN A 45 -21.50 -14.55 -12.93
C ASN A 45 -20.18 -15.32 -12.94
N ASN A 46 -19.05 -14.67 -13.21
CA ASN A 46 -17.76 -15.36 -13.22
C ASN A 46 -17.29 -15.73 -11.80
N ALA A 47 -16.63 -16.88 -11.70
CA ALA A 47 -15.99 -17.28 -10.45
C ALA A 47 -14.85 -16.31 -10.09
N THR A 48 -14.81 -15.87 -8.83
CA THR A 48 -13.79 -14.99 -8.28
C THR A 48 -13.01 -15.67 -7.15
N PRO A 49 -12.30 -16.77 -7.44
CA PRO A 49 -11.66 -17.59 -6.41
C PRO A 49 -10.60 -16.80 -5.61
N ALA A 50 -9.95 -15.83 -6.22
CA ALA A 50 -8.97 -14.99 -5.55
C ALA A 50 -9.61 -14.10 -4.46
N ILE A 51 -10.82 -13.59 -4.69
CA ILE A 51 -11.61 -12.87 -3.67
C ILE A 51 -12.01 -13.82 -2.54
N MET A 52 -12.41 -15.04 -2.87
CA MET A 52 -12.81 -16.03 -1.88
C MET A 52 -11.65 -16.47 -0.96
N GLN A 53 -10.40 -16.34 -1.40
CA GLN A 53 -9.23 -16.62 -0.57
C GLN A 53 -9.08 -15.62 0.60
N LEU A 54 -9.70 -14.44 0.52
CA LEU A 54 -9.65 -13.42 1.58
C LEU A 54 -10.59 -13.75 2.73
N LYS A 55 -11.59 -14.61 2.51
CA LYS A 55 -12.63 -14.90 3.51
C LYS A 55 -12.03 -15.45 4.80
N GLY A 56 -12.29 -14.76 5.93
CA GLY A 56 -11.81 -15.12 7.26
C GLY A 56 -10.32 -14.97 7.47
N LYS A 57 -9.58 -14.32 6.57
CA LYS A 57 -8.15 -14.10 6.69
C LYS A 57 -7.85 -12.81 7.43
N ARG A 58 -6.81 -12.83 8.26
CA ARG A 58 -6.31 -11.65 9.00
C ARG A 58 -5.15 -10.97 8.29
N MET A 59 -4.32 -11.75 7.59
CA MET A 59 -3.15 -11.27 6.86
C MET A 59 -3.18 -11.82 5.44
N VAL A 60 -3.00 -10.95 4.48
CA VAL A 60 -2.97 -11.28 3.06
C VAL A 60 -1.67 -10.79 2.48
N PHE A 61 -0.91 -11.69 1.87
CA PHE A 61 0.36 -11.37 1.22
C PHE A 61 0.22 -11.44 -0.29
N SER A 62 0.85 -10.50 -0.96
CA SER A 62 1.04 -10.49 -2.40
C SER A 62 2.46 -10.06 -2.73
N SER A 63 3.02 -10.54 -3.82
CA SER A 63 4.40 -10.26 -4.18
C SER A 63 4.57 -10.01 -5.68
N GLU A 64 5.76 -9.50 -6.02
CA GLU A 64 6.24 -9.40 -7.39
C GLU A 64 5.48 -8.39 -8.27
N LEU A 65 5.19 -7.21 -7.73
CA LEU A 65 4.75 -6.11 -8.56
C LEU A 65 5.86 -5.73 -9.54
N LYS A 66 5.50 -5.61 -10.81
CA LYS A 66 6.40 -5.14 -11.86
C LYS A 66 6.35 -3.62 -11.94
N ARG A 67 7.39 -3.01 -12.50
CA ARG A 67 7.52 -1.55 -12.66
C ARG A 67 6.34 -0.89 -13.39
N ASN A 68 5.69 -1.63 -14.29
CA ASN A 68 4.58 -1.10 -15.11
C ASN A 68 3.21 -1.58 -14.61
N ASP A 69 3.14 -2.27 -13.47
CA ASP A 69 1.87 -2.68 -12.90
C ASP A 69 1.12 -1.45 -12.38
N LYS A 70 -0.18 -1.40 -12.66
CA LYS A 70 -1.06 -0.32 -12.23
C LYS A 70 -2.09 -0.85 -11.25
N ILE A 71 -2.26 -0.15 -10.15
CA ILE A 71 -3.32 -0.44 -9.19
C ILE A 71 -4.64 0.09 -9.74
N ALA A 72 -5.62 -0.79 -9.91
CA ALA A 72 -6.99 -0.42 -10.21
C ALA A 72 -7.65 0.15 -8.95
N GLU A 73 -7.96 1.44 -8.97
CA GLU A 73 -8.42 2.18 -7.80
C GLU A 73 -9.66 1.57 -7.15
N ALA A 74 -10.70 1.31 -7.96
CA ALA A 74 -11.97 0.81 -7.47
C ALA A 74 -11.81 -0.55 -6.76
N GLN A 75 -11.07 -1.47 -7.38
CA GLN A 75 -10.81 -2.80 -6.85
C GLN A 75 -9.97 -2.75 -5.58
N PHE A 76 -8.93 -1.93 -5.58
CA PHE A 76 -8.07 -1.75 -4.42
C PHE A 76 -8.84 -1.17 -3.23
N LYS A 77 -9.63 -0.11 -3.44
CA LYS A 77 -10.50 0.47 -2.41
C LYS A 77 -11.50 -0.54 -1.86
N LYS A 78 -12.07 -1.38 -2.73
CA LYS A 78 -13.02 -2.43 -2.34
C LYS A 78 -12.36 -3.43 -1.39
N ILE A 79 -11.12 -3.84 -1.68
CA ILE A 79 -10.41 -4.84 -0.87
C ILE A 79 -9.91 -4.23 0.44
N ILE A 80 -9.24 -3.06 0.41
CA ILE A 80 -8.62 -2.48 1.61
C ILE A 80 -9.58 -1.61 2.45
N GLY A 81 -10.77 -1.33 1.93
CA GLY A 81 -11.74 -0.46 2.58
C GLY A 81 -12.44 -1.06 3.80
N GLY A 82 -12.20 -2.34 4.12
CA GLY A 82 -12.81 -3.03 5.25
C GLY A 82 -14.33 -3.27 5.10
N GLY A 83 -14.85 -3.16 3.87
CA GLY A 83 -16.25 -3.40 3.56
C GLY A 83 -16.55 -4.85 3.21
N LYS A 84 -17.82 -5.10 2.88
CA LYS A 84 -18.28 -6.41 2.43
C LYS A 84 -17.75 -6.72 1.04
N LEU A 85 -17.20 -7.90 0.90
CA LEU A 85 -16.78 -8.47 -0.37
C LEU A 85 -17.76 -9.54 -0.81
N VAL A 86 -18.05 -9.55 -2.12
CA VAL A 86 -18.84 -10.60 -2.75
C VAL A 86 -17.93 -11.39 -3.65
N GLY A 87 -17.88 -12.69 -3.45
CA GLY A 87 -17.08 -13.59 -4.26
C GLY A 87 -17.84 -14.88 -4.59
N ARG A 88 -17.40 -15.55 -5.65
CA ARG A 88 -17.93 -16.83 -6.07
C ARG A 88 -16.82 -17.85 -6.21
N GLY A 89 -16.89 -18.93 -5.43
CA GLY A 89 -16.02 -20.09 -5.61
C GLY A 89 -16.37 -20.88 -6.88
N LEU A 90 -15.43 -21.70 -7.34
CA LEU A 90 -15.71 -22.64 -8.44
C LEU A 90 -16.85 -23.56 -8.04
N TYR A 91 -17.85 -23.67 -8.92
CA TYR A 91 -19.06 -24.51 -8.72
C TYR A 91 -19.87 -24.19 -7.46
N LYS A 92 -19.70 -22.99 -6.88
CA LYS A 92 -20.42 -22.54 -5.68
C LYS A 92 -21.27 -21.32 -5.98
N GLY A 93 -22.26 -21.06 -5.15
CA GLY A 93 -23.05 -19.83 -5.16
C GLY A 93 -22.21 -18.61 -4.75
N MET A 94 -22.78 -17.43 -4.97
CA MET A 94 -22.19 -16.18 -4.47
C MET A 94 -22.20 -16.17 -2.95
N THR A 95 -21.12 -15.66 -2.37
CA THR A 95 -20.96 -15.53 -0.92
C THR A 95 -20.53 -14.10 -0.62
N GLU A 96 -21.23 -13.48 0.31
CA GLU A 96 -20.86 -12.18 0.89
C GLU A 96 -20.15 -12.43 2.22
N PHE A 97 -19.09 -11.64 2.49
CA PHE A 97 -18.33 -11.72 3.73
C PHE A 97 -17.65 -10.39 4.04
N ASP A 98 -17.42 -10.12 5.31
CA ASP A 98 -16.64 -8.96 5.75
C ASP A 98 -15.15 -9.24 5.58
N ASN A 99 -14.44 -8.27 4.98
CA ASN A 99 -13.00 -8.36 4.84
C ASN A 99 -12.30 -7.77 6.07
N GLU A 100 -11.68 -8.65 6.87
CA GLU A 100 -10.95 -8.28 8.08
C GLU A 100 -9.43 -8.32 7.89
N SER A 101 -8.98 -8.51 6.64
CA SER A 101 -7.56 -8.72 6.37
C SER A 101 -6.79 -7.42 6.24
N THR A 102 -5.56 -7.42 6.77
CA THR A 102 -4.53 -6.44 6.42
C THR A 102 -3.72 -6.98 5.26
N VAL A 103 -3.56 -6.17 4.22
CA VAL A 103 -2.84 -6.55 3.00
C VAL A 103 -1.40 -6.09 3.09
N PHE A 104 -0.47 -6.99 2.80
CA PHE A 104 0.97 -6.75 2.68
C PHE A 104 1.39 -7.03 1.25
N ILE A 105 2.03 -6.07 0.61
CA ILE A 105 2.53 -6.20 -0.76
C ILE A 105 4.05 -6.03 -0.73
N ASP A 106 4.74 -7.09 -1.10
CA ASP A 106 6.19 -7.11 -1.27
C ASP A 106 6.56 -6.74 -2.71
N THR A 107 7.38 -5.71 -2.87
CA THR A 107 7.74 -5.24 -4.20
C THR A 107 9.07 -4.50 -4.22
N ASN A 108 9.83 -4.69 -5.30
CA ASN A 108 11.02 -3.88 -5.59
C ASN A 108 10.67 -2.54 -6.26
N HIS A 109 9.45 -2.39 -6.75
CA HIS A 109 8.99 -1.19 -7.45
C HIS A 109 7.59 -0.83 -6.99
N LEU A 110 7.42 0.40 -6.55
CA LEU A 110 6.09 0.91 -6.23
C LEU A 110 5.26 0.99 -7.53
N PRO A 111 4.04 0.43 -7.53
CA PRO A 111 3.18 0.44 -8.71
C PRO A 111 2.62 1.83 -8.97
N SER A 112 2.28 2.15 -10.21
CA SER A 112 1.50 3.35 -10.49
C SER A 112 0.02 3.17 -10.13
N VAL A 113 -0.68 4.28 -9.92
CA VAL A 113 -2.13 4.29 -9.62
C VAL A 113 -2.88 4.80 -10.85
N GLU A 114 -3.89 4.08 -11.34
CA GLU A 114 -4.61 4.44 -12.58
C GLU A 114 -5.20 5.84 -12.58
N THR A 115 -5.68 6.28 -11.44
CA THR A 115 -6.30 7.59 -11.25
C THR A 115 -5.39 8.59 -10.53
N ALA A 116 -4.08 8.36 -10.59
CA ALA A 116 -3.09 9.31 -10.10
C ALA A 116 -3.37 10.69 -10.76
N GLY A 117 -3.47 11.73 -9.97
CA GLY A 117 -3.85 13.07 -10.47
C GLY A 117 -5.32 13.44 -10.26
N SER A 118 -6.13 12.55 -9.71
CA SER A 118 -7.50 12.86 -9.27
C SER A 118 -7.62 12.86 -7.75
N SER A 119 -8.64 13.52 -7.21
CA SER A 119 -9.00 13.44 -5.78
C SER A 119 -9.23 11.99 -5.33
N ALA A 120 -9.72 11.16 -6.24
CA ALA A 120 -9.94 9.74 -6.02
C ALA A 120 -8.64 8.95 -5.81
N GLY A 121 -7.58 9.24 -6.58
CA GLY A 121 -6.26 8.64 -6.41
C GLY A 121 -5.63 8.97 -5.05
N TYR A 122 -5.83 10.18 -4.54
CA TYR A 122 -5.33 10.59 -3.24
C TYR A 122 -5.89 9.72 -2.08
N ALA A 123 -7.14 9.26 -2.22
CA ALA A 123 -7.76 8.39 -1.22
C ALA A 123 -7.08 7.01 -1.08
N ILE A 124 -6.37 6.54 -2.11
CA ILE A 124 -5.55 5.32 -2.03
C ILE A 124 -4.31 5.59 -1.17
N PHE A 125 -3.60 6.69 -1.43
CA PHE A 125 -2.34 7.00 -0.75
C PHE A 125 -2.50 7.14 0.76
N ARG A 126 -3.66 7.61 1.24
CA ARG A 126 -3.97 7.69 2.68
C ARG A 126 -4.12 6.31 3.35
N ARG A 127 -4.32 5.25 2.56
CA ARG A 127 -4.53 3.87 3.03
C ARG A 127 -3.30 2.98 2.88
N ILE A 128 -2.25 3.49 2.23
CA ILE A 128 -1.00 2.78 2.00
C ILE A 128 0.03 3.29 3.00
N GLU A 129 0.70 2.37 3.67
CA GLU A 129 1.93 2.64 4.39
C GLU A 129 3.09 1.94 3.70
N ILE A 130 4.20 2.65 3.51
CA ILE A 130 5.37 2.14 2.82
C ILE A 130 6.47 1.93 3.85
N VAL A 131 6.95 0.70 3.97
CA VAL A 131 8.07 0.35 4.84
C VAL A 131 9.29 0.14 3.96
N PRO A 132 10.27 1.06 3.94
CA PRO A 132 11.46 0.91 3.12
C PRO A 132 12.44 -0.08 3.74
N PHE A 133 12.90 -1.04 2.94
CA PHE A 133 13.98 -1.97 3.28
C PHE A 133 15.22 -1.61 2.47
N ASN A 134 15.94 -0.59 2.93
CA ASN A 134 17.06 0.01 2.17
C ASN A 134 18.38 -0.73 2.32
N ARG A 135 18.50 -1.64 3.31
CA ARG A 135 19.74 -2.37 3.55
C ARG A 135 19.91 -3.50 2.54
N ARG A 136 21.04 -3.51 1.87
CA ARG A 136 21.49 -4.62 1.04
C ARG A 136 22.52 -5.44 1.81
N PHE A 137 22.35 -6.75 1.83
CA PHE A 137 23.30 -7.69 2.41
C PHE A 137 24.20 -8.22 1.31
N ASP A 138 25.50 -8.19 1.52
CA ASP A 138 26.45 -8.89 0.68
C ASP A 138 26.51 -10.40 1.01
N GLU A 139 27.28 -11.15 0.23
CA GLU A 139 27.36 -12.60 0.41
C GLU A 139 27.99 -12.99 1.76
N THR A 140 28.87 -12.15 2.30
CA THR A 140 29.56 -12.40 3.58
C THR A 140 28.65 -12.18 4.79
N GLU A 141 27.68 -11.28 4.66
CA GLU A 141 26.67 -11.01 5.70
C GLU A 141 25.48 -11.98 5.65
N ARG A 142 25.36 -12.77 4.57
CA ARG A 142 24.22 -13.65 4.33
C ARG A 142 24.23 -14.84 5.26
N ARG A 143 23.22 -14.98 6.09
CA ARG A 143 23.02 -16.14 6.95
C ARG A 143 22.22 -17.21 6.23
N ILE A 144 22.90 -18.29 5.83
CA ILE A 144 22.29 -19.43 5.12
C ILE A 144 21.37 -20.21 6.07
N ASP A 145 21.70 -20.27 7.35
CA ASP A 145 20.99 -20.98 8.42
C ASP A 145 19.72 -20.25 8.91
N LEU A 146 19.50 -19.01 8.48
CA LEU A 146 18.40 -18.17 8.94
C LEU A 146 17.00 -18.81 8.77
N PRO A 147 16.66 -19.44 7.62
CA PRO A 147 15.37 -20.10 7.45
C PRO A 147 15.11 -21.22 8.44
N ASP A 148 16.14 -21.98 8.81
CA ASP A 148 16.00 -23.08 9.77
C ASP A 148 15.99 -22.57 11.20
N LEU A 149 16.78 -21.55 11.49
CA LEU A 149 16.74 -20.85 12.78
C LEU A 149 15.34 -20.32 13.08
N LEU A 150 14.68 -19.70 12.10
CA LEU A 150 13.33 -19.14 12.25
C LEU A 150 12.25 -20.21 12.48
N LYS A 151 12.51 -21.46 12.09
CA LYS A 151 11.62 -22.60 12.36
C LYS A 151 11.82 -23.20 13.75
N SER A 152 12.89 -22.83 14.45
CA SER A 152 13.16 -23.38 15.78
C SER A 152 12.12 -22.89 16.79
N GLU A 153 11.70 -23.77 17.69
CA GLU A 153 10.68 -23.47 18.70
C GLU A 153 11.08 -22.27 19.59
N LEU A 154 12.36 -22.15 19.90
CA LEU A 154 12.88 -21.03 20.69
C LEU A 154 12.64 -19.69 19.99
N VAL A 155 13.03 -19.61 18.72
CA VAL A 155 12.87 -18.35 17.96
C VAL A 155 11.40 -18.02 17.70
N GLN A 156 10.56 -19.01 17.49
CA GLN A 156 9.12 -18.80 17.36
C GLN A 156 8.49 -18.21 18.62
N LYS A 157 8.91 -18.67 19.80
CA LYS A 157 8.49 -18.10 21.08
C LYS A 157 8.93 -16.64 21.23
N GLU A 158 10.17 -16.33 20.85
CA GLU A 158 10.68 -14.95 20.89
C GLU A 158 9.94 -14.05 19.91
N ILE A 159 9.62 -14.53 18.70
CA ILE A 159 8.80 -13.79 17.73
C ILE A 159 7.41 -13.50 18.31
N LEU A 160 6.79 -14.48 18.97
CA LEU A 160 5.49 -14.29 19.62
C LEU A 160 5.55 -13.21 20.71
N VAL A 161 6.57 -13.23 21.56
CA VAL A 161 6.78 -12.20 22.60
C VAL A 161 6.92 -10.82 21.95
N TRP A 162 7.72 -10.69 20.91
CA TRP A 162 7.89 -9.44 20.17
C TRP A 162 6.58 -8.93 19.56
N LEU A 163 5.75 -9.82 18.99
CA LEU A 163 4.42 -9.46 18.46
C LEU A 163 3.47 -9.00 19.56
N ILE A 164 3.51 -9.61 20.75
CA ILE A 164 2.71 -9.20 21.91
C ILE A 164 3.13 -7.80 22.38
N GLU A 165 4.43 -7.54 22.48
CA GLU A 165 4.97 -6.22 22.81
C GLU A 165 4.59 -5.18 21.76
N GLY A 166 4.68 -5.50 20.47
CA GLY A 166 4.23 -4.68 19.37
C GLY A 166 2.74 -4.34 19.45
N SER A 167 1.91 -5.33 19.77
CA SER A 167 0.48 -5.13 20.00
C SER A 167 0.19 -4.18 21.17
N ALA A 168 0.95 -4.28 22.26
CA ALA A 168 0.81 -3.38 23.41
C ALA A 168 1.19 -1.93 23.04
N LYS A 169 2.30 -1.75 22.30
CA LYS A 169 2.72 -0.44 21.76
C LYS A 169 1.67 0.15 20.82
N TYR A 170 1.12 -0.66 19.91
CA TYR A 170 0.08 -0.23 18.98
C TYR A 170 -1.20 0.22 19.69
N ARG A 171 -1.63 -0.47 20.74
CA ARG A 171 -2.82 -0.08 21.53
C ARG A 171 -2.62 1.28 22.17
N LYS A 172 -1.41 1.58 22.64
CA LYS A 172 -1.07 2.84 23.31
C LYS A 172 -0.88 4.00 22.32
N ASN A 173 -0.11 3.78 21.26
CA ASN A 173 0.41 4.85 20.39
C ASN A 173 -0.19 4.83 18.98
N ARG A 174 -0.99 3.81 18.64
CA ARG A 174 -1.42 3.51 17.27
C ARG A 174 -0.23 3.23 16.35
N LEU A 175 -0.46 3.23 15.02
CA LEU A 175 0.62 3.12 14.06
C LEU A 175 1.27 4.50 13.91
N THR A 176 2.54 4.60 14.26
CA THR A 176 3.32 5.83 14.12
C THR A 176 4.37 5.58 13.04
N PRO A 177 4.20 6.12 11.82
CA PRO A 177 5.19 5.99 10.77
C PRO A 177 6.51 6.65 11.18
N THR A 178 7.64 6.06 10.82
CA THR A 178 8.97 6.67 10.98
C THR A 178 9.18 7.78 9.95
N ASP A 179 10.19 8.63 10.16
CA ASP A 179 10.53 9.70 9.21
C ASP A 179 10.88 9.15 7.83
N ASP A 180 11.58 8.01 7.75
CA ASP A 180 11.91 7.34 6.49
C ASP A 180 10.65 6.84 5.78
N MET A 181 9.69 6.27 6.51
CA MET A 181 8.40 5.85 5.93
C MET A 181 7.62 7.04 5.37
N GLN A 182 7.58 8.15 6.13
CA GLN A 182 6.90 9.37 5.69
C GLN A 182 7.57 9.96 4.44
N LYS A 183 8.89 10.03 4.43
CA LYS A 183 9.67 10.53 3.29
C LYS A 183 9.41 9.72 2.02
N VAL A 184 9.54 8.40 2.07
CA VAL A 184 9.30 7.53 0.90
C VAL A 184 7.85 7.61 0.44
N LYS A 185 6.91 7.67 1.35
CA LYS A 185 5.48 7.85 1.03
C LYS A 185 5.23 9.19 0.34
N TYR A 186 5.81 10.26 0.83
CA TYR A 186 5.71 11.60 0.23
C TYR A 186 6.29 11.64 -1.19
N GLU A 187 7.50 11.10 -1.39
CA GLU A 187 8.13 10.98 -2.70
C GLU A 187 7.27 10.17 -3.69
N TYR A 188 6.66 9.09 -3.21
CA TYR A 188 5.75 8.28 -4.02
C TYR A 188 4.49 9.06 -4.43
N ILE A 189 3.86 9.76 -3.49
CA ILE A 189 2.68 10.59 -3.76
C ILE A 189 3.05 11.72 -4.74
N GLN A 190 4.17 12.39 -4.54
CA GLN A 190 4.64 13.42 -5.46
C GLN A 190 4.77 12.91 -6.89
N LYS A 191 5.34 11.72 -7.02
CA LYS A 191 5.53 11.09 -8.32
C LYS A 191 4.20 10.74 -8.99
N GLU A 192 3.25 10.20 -8.24
CA GLU A 192 2.00 9.66 -8.81
C GLU A 192 0.86 10.69 -8.82
N ASN A 193 0.87 11.68 -7.94
CA ASN A 193 -0.22 12.65 -7.80
C ASN A 193 0.27 14.05 -7.39
N SER A 194 1.12 14.64 -8.22
CA SER A 194 1.66 15.99 -7.99
C SER A 194 0.60 17.08 -7.92
N VAL A 195 -0.54 16.89 -8.60
CA VAL A 195 -1.65 17.86 -8.58
C VAL A 195 -2.29 17.93 -7.20
N ALA A 196 -2.61 16.79 -6.58
CA ALA A 196 -3.21 16.79 -5.25
C ALA A 196 -2.29 17.40 -4.20
N LEU A 197 -0.98 17.09 -4.26
CA LEU A 197 -0.01 17.70 -3.37
C LEU A 197 0.13 19.20 -3.58
N PHE A 198 0.11 19.67 -4.83
CA PHE A 198 0.11 21.09 -5.11
C PHE A 198 -1.09 21.79 -4.46
N PHE A 199 -2.29 21.22 -4.55
CA PHE A 199 -3.46 21.77 -3.89
C PHE A 199 -3.31 21.79 -2.37
N GLU A 200 -2.83 20.71 -1.77
CA GLU A 200 -2.65 20.61 -0.32
C GLU A 200 -1.62 21.60 0.23
N CYS A 201 -0.51 21.78 -0.49
CA CYS A 201 0.62 22.60 -0.01
C CYS A 201 0.55 24.06 -0.44
N CYS A 202 -0.08 24.38 -1.56
CA CYS A 202 0.06 25.69 -2.23
C CYS A 202 -1.26 26.42 -2.45
N VAL A 203 -2.41 25.75 -2.27
CA VAL A 203 -3.72 26.35 -2.51
C VAL A 203 -4.50 26.46 -1.21
N TYR A 204 -4.87 27.68 -0.85
CA TYR A 204 -5.72 27.95 0.30
C TYR A 204 -7.14 28.26 -0.14
N GLN A 205 -8.10 27.59 0.47
CA GLN A 205 -9.52 27.82 0.25
C GLN A 205 -10.05 28.82 1.30
N SER A 206 -10.34 30.06 0.88
CA SER A 206 -10.72 31.13 1.81
C SER A 206 -12.11 30.98 2.41
N GLY A 207 -12.99 30.22 1.72
CA GLY A 207 -14.40 30.10 2.09
C GLY A 207 -15.27 31.30 1.71
N TYR A 208 -14.74 32.30 1.04
CA TYR A 208 -15.50 33.45 0.54
C TYR A 208 -15.77 33.32 -0.95
N ASP A 209 -17.03 33.50 -1.37
CA ASP A 209 -17.48 33.32 -2.76
C ASP A 209 -16.83 34.33 -3.76
N ASN A 210 -16.34 35.45 -3.26
CA ASN A 210 -15.69 36.49 -4.08
C ASN A 210 -14.18 36.24 -4.28
N ASP A 211 -13.60 35.27 -3.59
CA ASP A 211 -12.22 34.93 -3.77
C ASP A 211 -12.05 33.89 -4.87
N PHE A 212 -11.42 34.28 -5.95
CA PHE A 212 -11.18 33.37 -7.05
C PHE A 212 -9.78 33.54 -7.64
N VAL A 213 -9.28 32.46 -8.18
CA VAL A 213 -8.01 32.38 -8.90
C VAL A 213 -8.30 32.02 -10.35
N SER A 214 -7.72 32.75 -11.30
CA SER A 214 -7.88 32.39 -12.72
C SER A 214 -7.21 31.05 -13.00
N SER A 215 -7.82 30.24 -13.88
CA SER A 215 -7.27 28.92 -14.27
C SER A 215 -5.84 29.04 -14.83
N SER A 216 -5.53 30.13 -15.52
CA SER A 216 -4.17 30.38 -16.03
C SER A 216 -3.15 30.62 -14.93
N LEU A 217 -3.51 31.40 -13.90
CA LEU A 217 -2.63 31.65 -12.75
C LEU A 217 -2.41 30.37 -11.96
N LEU A 218 -3.45 29.62 -11.69
CA LEU A 218 -3.39 28.34 -11.00
C LEU A 218 -2.48 27.34 -11.73
N TYR A 219 -2.63 27.25 -13.06
CA TYR A 219 -1.80 26.38 -13.89
C TYR A 219 -0.32 26.78 -13.89
N ASN A 220 -0.03 28.09 -14.04
CA ASN A 220 1.34 28.58 -13.99
C ASN A 220 1.98 28.34 -12.61
N SER A 221 1.21 28.50 -11.52
CA SER A 221 1.66 28.18 -10.18
C SER A 221 1.98 26.70 -10.02
N TYR A 222 1.14 25.82 -10.58
CA TYR A 222 1.40 24.39 -10.63
C TYR A 222 2.67 24.03 -11.42
N LEU A 223 2.89 24.64 -12.57
CA LEU A 223 4.11 24.43 -13.36
C LEU A 223 5.36 24.87 -12.59
N ASN A 224 5.30 25.99 -11.89
CA ASN A 224 6.37 26.46 -11.04
C ASN A 224 6.65 25.49 -9.87
N TYR A 225 5.58 24.98 -9.23
CA TYR A 225 5.68 23.95 -8.20
C TYR A 225 6.38 22.69 -8.73
N CYS A 226 5.97 22.19 -9.89
CA CYS A 226 6.60 21.04 -10.52
C CYS A 226 8.10 21.29 -10.81
N LYS A 227 8.44 22.46 -11.33
CA LYS A 227 9.83 22.83 -11.62
C LYS A 227 10.68 22.89 -10.36
N GLN A 228 10.16 23.48 -9.29
CA GLN A 228 10.87 23.60 -8.01
C GLN A 228 11.09 22.24 -7.33
N ASN A 229 10.17 21.30 -7.53
CA ASN A 229 10.25 19.95 -6.94
C ASN A 229 10.86 18.90 -7.90
N GLY A 230 11.44 19.29 -9.04
CA GLY A 230 12.09 18.38 -9.99
C GLY A 230 11.12 17.41 -10.71
N LEU A 231 9.84 17.79 -10.81
CA LEU A 231 8.76 16.97 -11.39
C LEU A 231 8.61 17.22 -12.91
N SER A 232 9.69 17.15 -13.66
CA SER A 232 9.74 17.56 -15.07
C SER A 232 8.86 16.77 -16.04
N ASP A 233 8.54 15.50 -15.72
CA ASP A 233 7.80 14.58 -16.60
C ASP A 233 6.43 14.16 -16.08
N ILE A 234 6.06 14.66 -14.91
CA ILE A 234 4.83 14.23 -14.26
C ILE A 234 3.70 15.19 -14.54
N GLY A 235 2.78 14.65 -15.31
CA GLY A 235 1.49 15.23 -15.44
C GLY A 235 1.51 16.51 -16.26
N LYS A 236 1.46 16.34 -17.54
CA LYS A 236 0.73 17.26 -18.41
C LYS A 236 -0.74 17.27 -17.96
N ALA A 237 -0.95 17.52 -16.64
CA ALA A 237 -2.27 17.82 -16.13
C ALA A 237 -2.75 19.04 -16.91
N THR A 238 -3.76 18.84 -17.72
CA THR A 238 -4.35 19.95 -18.48
C THR A 238 -5.00 20.90 -17.49
N ILE A 239 -5.13 22.18 -17.86
CA ILE A 239 -5.91 23.17 -17.09
C ILE A 239 -7.26 22.59 -16.67
N LEU A 240 -7.89 21.78 -17.53
CA LEU A 240 -9.15 21.09 -17.27
C LEU A 240 -9.07 20.04 -16.13
N GLN A 241 -7.95 19.32 -16.01
CA GLN A 241 -7.77 18.35 -14.92
C GLN A 241 -7.53 19.05 -13.57
N ILE A 242 -6.77 20.15 -13.59
CA ILE A 242 -6.56 20.98 -12.41
C ILE A 242 -7.89 21.63 -11.99
N GLY A 243 -8.66 22.19 -12.92
CA GLY A 243 -9.98 22.78 -12.62
C GLY A 243 -11.00 21.76 -12.09
N LYS A 244 -10.99 20.53 -12.57
CA LYS A 244 -11.87 19.45 -12.04
C LYS A 244 -11.50 19.02 -10.63
N SER A 245 -10.22 19.04 -10.28
CA SER A 245 -9.74 18.73 -8.92
C SER A 245 -10.12 19.82 -7.91
N PHE A 246 -10.43 21.05 -8.40
CA PHE A 246 -10.85 22.16 -7.55
C PHE A 246 -12.34 22.12 -7.18
N ASN A 247 -13.17 21.52 -8.03
CA ASN A 247 -14.63 21.45 -7.85
C ASN A 247 -15.10 20.12 -7.20
N ALA A 248 -14.20 19.28 -6.75
CA ALA A 248 -14.48 17.99 -6.09
C ALA A 248 -14.09 18.01 -4.61
#